data_517b5166a3605ebd1d163cc45d4e1d90
#
_entry.id   517b5166a3605ebd1d163cc45d4e1d90
#
_cell.length_a   1.000
_cell.length_b   1.000
_cell.length_c   1.000
_cell.angle_alpha   90.00
_cell.angle_beta   90.00
_cell.angle_gamma   90.00
#
_symmetry.space_group_name_H-M   'P 1'
#
loop_
_entity.id
_entity.type
_entity.pdbx_description
1 polymer ?
#
loop_
_entity_poly.entity_id
_entity_poly.type
_entity_poly.pdbx_seq_one_letter_code
_entity_poly.pdbx_strand_id
1 'polypeptide(L)'
;MNWKNLALPFVTAITVASLQAQTPDASPSASPGWKHHGMGHHAWVWHKLNLTDSQKQQIRAIWQNNRKKPEFRTALATMLQARQKVQADVKANQTVPSNDASALGAAEAQLAVLRAQQQNEIKAVLTPEQLQSWNDFQAKRESFLQKRIEKLTSQPNS
;
A
#
# COMPACT_ATOMS: atom_id res chain seq x y z
N MET A 1 3.16 -46.50 28.36
CA MET A 1 3.81 -45.82 29.48
C MET A 1 2.98 -44.59 29.83
N ASN A 2 2.36 -44.67 31.03
CA ASN A 2 1.45 -43.65 31.58
C ASN A 2 2.25 -42.51 32.19
N TRP A 3 1.92 -41.27 31.83
CA TRP A 3 2.28 -40.10 32.64
C TRP A 3 1.00 -39.34 32.95
N LYS A 4 0.44 -39.71 34.10
CA LYS A 4 -0.62 -38.97 34.79
C LYS A 4 0.04 -38.02 35.78
N ASN A 5 -0.57 -36.84 35.91
CA ASN A 5 -0.61 -35.95 37.07
C ASN A 5 0.67 -35.23 37.45
N LEU A 6 0.65 -33.90 37.27
CA LEU A 6 1.00 -32.99 38.40
C LEU A 6 0.20 -31.70 38.26
N ALA A 7 -0.84 -31.62 39.07
CA ALA A 7 -1.52 -30.37 39.38
C ALA A 7 -0.79 -29.71 40.56
N LEU A 8 -0.51 -28.40 40.47
CA LEU A 8 -0.23 -27.58 41.63
C LEU A 8 -0.86 -26.18 41.43
N PRO A 9 -1.63 -25.72 42.39
CA PRO A 9 -2.21 -24.38 42.37
C PRO A 9 -1.25 -23.37 43.01
N PHE A 10 -1.05 -22.23 42.39
CA PHE A 10 -0.48 -21.07 43.07
C PHE A 10 -1.55 -19.97 43.13
N VAL A 11 -2.09 -19.87 44.34
CA VAL A 11 -2.81 -18.69 44.84
C VAL A 11 -1.73 -17.78 45.43
N THR A 12 -1.67 -16.53 45.04
CA THR A 12 -1.23 -15.40 45.90
C THR A 12 -1.55 -14.08 45.22
N ALA A 13 -2.44 -13.40 45.85
CA ALA A 13 -2.32 -12.13 46.58
C ALA A 13 -2.45 -10.88 45.70
N ILE A 14 -3.63 -10.32 45.88
CA ILE A 14 -4.02 -8.95 45.55
C ILE A 14 -3.23 -7.97 46.41
N THR A 15 -2.45 -7.11 45.82
CA THR A 15 -1.97 -5.88 46.46
C THR A 15 -2.58 -4.68 45.75
N VAL A 16 -3.50 -4.04 46.41
CA VAL A 16 -4.06 -2.73 46.12
C VAL A 16 -3.02 -1.69 46.52
N ALA A 17 -2.51 -0.92 45.57
CA ALA A 17 -1.70 0.25 45.87
C ALA A 17 -2.26 1.47 45.08
N SER A 18 -2.87 2.30 45.85
CA SER A 18 -3.07 3.74 45.84
C SER A 18 -2.88 4.55 44.56
N LEU A 19 -3.97 5.24 44.26
CA LEU A 19 -4.06 6.45 43.43
C LEU A 19 -2.96 7.46 43.79
N GLN A 20 -2.22 7.89 42.75
CA GLN A 20 -1.70 9.25 42.69
C GLN A 20 -2.05 9.85 41.35
N ALA A 21 -2.89 10.86 41.41
CA ALA A 21 -3.22 11.76 40.30
C ALA A 21 -1.96 12.53 39.93
N GLN A 22 -1.43 12.28 38.73
CA GLN A 22 -0.48 13.18 38.08
C GLN A 22 -1.14 13.79 36.87
N THR A 23 -1.26 15.09 36.91
CA THR A 23 -1.70 15.98 35.83
C THR A 23 -0.87 15.74 34.57
N PRO A 24 -1.52 15.63 33.40
CA PRO A 24 -0.80 15.56 32.15
C PRO A 24 -0.58 16.98 31.60
N ASP A 25 0.59 17.53 31.87
CA ASP A 25 1.12 18.63 31.08
C ASP A 25 2.32 18.09 30.31
N ALA A 26 2.04 17.56 29.13
CA ALA A 26 3.05 17.25 28.13
C ALA A 26 2.40 17.46 26.76
N SER A 27 2.62 18.63 26.19
CA SER A 27 2.45 18.89 24.76
C SER A 27 3.03 17.74 23.96
N PRO A 28 2.32 17.18 22.95
CA PRO A 28 2.89 16.19 22.09
C PRO A 28 4.00 16.84 21.27
N SER A 29 5.22 16.50 21.61
CA SER A 29 6.43 16.78 20.82
C SER A 29 6.14 16.33 19.39
N ALA A 30 6.18 17.29 18.46
CA ALA A 30 6.03 17.06 17.04
C ALA A 30 7.07 16.03 16.59
N SER A 31 6.61 14.82 16.31
CA SER A 31 7.44 13.80 15.66
C SER A 31 7.94 14.34 14.33
N PRO A 32 9.26 14.21 14.02
CA PRO A 32 9.78 14.66 12.74
C PRO A 32 9.03 13.99 11.62
N GLY A 33 8.33 14.81 10.81
CA GLY A 33 7.49 14.37 9.73
C GLY A 33 8.24 13.50 8.75
N TRP A 34 7.99 12.23 8.77
CA TRP A 34 8.32 11.32 7.69
C TRP A 34 7.53 11.78 6.47
N LYS A 35 8.18 12.51 5.58
CA LYS A 35 7.62 12.88 4.29
C LYS A 35 7.38 11.59 3.51
N HIS A 36 6.17 11.07 3.59
CA HIS A 36 5.68 9.93 2.81
C HIS A 36 5.63 10.32 1.33
N HIS A 37 6.76 10.25 0.63
CA HIS A 37 6.89 10.59 -0.79
C HIS A 37 6.13 9.64 -1.74
N GLY A 38 5.39 8.67 -1.22
CA GLY A 38 4.65 7.70 -2.04
C GLY A 38 3.12 7.66 -1.83
N MET A 39 2.59 8.26 -0.77
CA MET A 39 1.15 8.19 -0.43
C MET A 39 0.34 9.44 -0.84
N GLY A 40 1.00 10.53 -1.24
CA GLY A 40 0.38 11.85 -1.34
C GLY A 40 -0.77 11.94 -2.36
N HIS A 41 -0.68 11.26 -3.49
CA HIS A 41 -1.69 11.40 -4.55
C HIS A 41 -2.98 10.58 -4.28
N HIS A 42 -2.88 9.43 -3.63
CA HIS A 42 -4.06 8.63 -3.31
C HIS A 42 -4.80 9.15 -2.08
N ALA A 43 -4.10 9.64 -1.06
CA ALA A 43 -4.73 10.19 0.14
C ALA A 43 -5.65 11.37 -0.18
N TRP A 44 -5.23 12.25 -1.10
CA TRP A 44 -6.03 13.41 -1.51
C TRP A 44 -7.34 13.01 -2.22
N VAL A 45 -7.33 11.97 -3.06
CA VAL A 45 -8.56 11.47 -3.72
C VAL A 45 -9.55 10.96 -2.67
N TRP A 46 -9.07 10.18 -1.70
CA TRP A 46 -9.91 9.64 -0.64
C TRP A 46 -10.56 10.73 0.22
N HIS A 47 -9.85 11.83 0.48
CA HIS A 47 -10.43 12.97 1.18
C HIS A 47 -11.55 13.65 0.38
N LYS A 48 -11.41 13.74 -0.95
CA LYS A 48 -12.43 14.35 -1.80
C LYS A 48 -13.69 13.52 -1.99
N LEU A 49 -13.61 12.21 -1.80
CA LEU A 49 -14.76 11.32 -1.97
C LEU A 49 -15.73 11.34 -0.78
N ASN A 50 -15.42 12.04 0.32
CA ASN A 50 -16.26 12.11 1.53
C ASN A 50 -16.78 10.72 1.96
N LEU A 51 -15.88 9.73 2.04
CA LEU A 51 -16.23 8.37 2.40
C LEU A 51 -16.79 8.28 3.80
N THR A 52 -17.87 7.53 3.98
CA THR A 52 -18.37 7.15 5.30
C THR A 52 -17.38 6.25 6.03
N ASP A 53 -17.51 6.12 7.35
CA ASP A 53 -16.63 5.26 8.12
C ASP A 53 -16.82 3.79 7.76
N SER A 54 -18.04 3.37 7.41
CA SER A 54 -18.33 2.04 6.88
C SER A 54 -17.59 1.79 5.56
N GLN A 55 -17.65 2.71 4.61
CA GLN A 55 -16.91 2.61 3.35
C GLN A 55 -15.39 2.55 3.57
N LYS A 56 -14.85 3.36 4.49
CA LYS A 56 -13.42 3.31 4.86
C LYS A 56 -13.03 1.93 5.41
N GLN A 57 -13.87 1.33 6.25
CA GLN A 57 -13.63 -0.03 6.78
C GLN A 57 -13.68 -1.09 5.67
N GLN A 58 -14.66 -1.04 4.78
CA GLN A 58 -14.78 -1.95 3.65
C GLN A 58 -13.56 -1.86 2.72
N ILE A 59 -13.14 -0.65 2.38
CA ILE A 59 -11.96 -0.40 1.55
C ILE A 59 -10.69 -0.95 2.22
N ARG A 60 -10.53 -0.73 3.53
CA ARG A 60 -9.40 -1.32 4.29
C ARG A 60 -9.42 -2.85 4.24
N ALA A 61 -10.59 -3.46 4.38
CA ALA A 61 -10.75 -4.92 4.29
C ALA A 61 -10.37 -5.43 2.90
N ILE A 62 -10.82 -4.77 1.81
CA ILE A 62 -10.43 -5.07 0.44
C ILE A 62 -8.90 -5.03 0.30
N TRP A 63 -8.24 -3.98 0.78
CA TRP A 63 -6.78 -3.85 0.72
C TRP A 63 -6.06 -4.97 1.48
N GLN A 64 -6.51 -5.28 2.69
CA GLN A 64 -5.91 -6.32 3.52
C GLN A 64 -6.09 -7.70 2.89
N ASN A 65 -7.30 -8.00 2.39
CA ASN A 65 -7.61 -9.29 1.77
C ASN A 65 -6.81 -9.49 0.48
N ASN A 66 -6.74 -8.48 -0.39
CA ASN A 66 -5.96 -8.57 -1.62
C ASN A 66 -4.46 -8.79 -1.36
N ARG A 67 -3.89 -8.11 -0.34
CA ARG A 67 -2.48 -8.34 0.05
C ARG A 67 -2.19 -9.74 0.58
N LYS A 68 -3.20 -10.44 1.11
CA LYS A 68 -3.07 -11.81 1.62
C LYS A 68 -3.21 -12.86 0.53
N LYS A 69 -3.80 -12.52 -0.62
CA LYS A 69 -3.99 -13.44 -1.74
C LYS A 69 -2.64 -13.99 -2.23
N PRO A 70 -2.50 -15.32 -2.42
CA PRO A 70 -1.25 -15.91 -2.87
C PRO A 70 -0.73 -15.31 -4.18
N GLU A 71 -1.62 -15.08 -5.15
CA GLU A 71 -1.29 -14.50 -6.45
C GLU A 71 -0.69 -13.11 -6.33
N PHE A 72 -1.21 -12.26 -5.43
CA PHE A 72 -0.65 -10.93 -5.19
C PHE A 72 0.74 -11.00 -4.54
N ARG A 73 0.89 -11.88 -3.56
CA ARG A 73 2.17 -12.08 -2.86
C ARG A 73 3.25 -12.62 -3.80
N THR A 74 2.88 -13.60 -4.62
CA THR A 74 3.79 -14.20 -5.62
C THR A 74 4.18 -13.15 -6.66
N ALA A 75 3.22 -12.42 -7.25
CA ALA A 75 3.51 -11.39 -8.23
C ALA A 75 4.40 -10.27 -7.64
N LEU A 76 4.16 -9.87 -6.39
CA LEU A 76 4.99 -8.86 -5.70
C LEU A 76 6.42 -9.40 -5.46
N ALA A 77 6.56 -10.64 -5.01
CA ALA A 77 7.87 -11.26 -4.80
C ALA A 77 8.65 -11.36 -6.10
N THR A 78 8.02 -11.83 -7.18
CA THR A 78 8.62 -11.92 -8.52
C THR A 78 9.09 -10.54 -9.01
N MET A 79 8.27 -9.51 -8.87
CA MET A 79 8.65 -8.14 -9.25
C MET A 79 9.85 -7.64 -8.44
N LEU A 80 9.87 -7.88 -7.12
CA LEU A 80 10.99 -7.45 -6.27
C LEU A 80 12.29 -8.18 -6.61
N GLN A 81 12.23 -9.49 -6.89
CA GLN A 81 13.38 -10.28 -7.33
C GLN A 81 13.92 -9.81 -8.69
N ALA A 82 13.04 -9.60 -9.67
CA ALA A 82 13.43 -9.08 -10.98
C ALA A 82 14.07 -7.68 -10.87
N ARG A 83 13.51 -6.80 -10.05
CA ARG A 83 14.08 -5.47 -9.78
C ARG A 83 15.42 -5.54 -9.11
N GLN A 84 15.61 -6.43 -8.13
CA GLN A 84 16.88 -6.64 -7.46
C GLN A 84 17.96 -7.11 -8.44
N LYS A 85 17.61 -7.99 -9.38
CA LYS A 85 18.52 -8.48 -10.41
C LYS A 85 19.00 -7.36 -11.34
N VAL A 86 18.05 -6.58 -11.89
CA VAL A 86 18.38 -5.39 -12.71
C VAL A 86 19.27 -4.40 -11.94
N GLN A 87 18.98 -4.16 -10.65
CA GLN A 87 19.82 -3.28 -9.84
C GLN A 87 21.22 -3.81 -9.59
N ALA A 88 21.37 -5.13 -9.48
CA ALA A 88 22.69 -5.77 -9.35
C ALA A 88 23.54 -5.58 -10.62
N ASP A 89 22.95 -5.77 -11.80
CA ASP A 89 23.62 -5.56 -13.08
C ASP A 89 24.08 -4.09 -13.23
N VAL A 90 23.20 -3.14 -12.90
CA VAL A 90 23.55 -1.71 -12.93
C VAL A 90 24.71 -1.39 -11.97
N LYS A 91 24.70 -1.95 -10.75
CA LYS A 91 25.77 -1.75 -9.77
C LYS A 91 27.10 -2.33 -10.23
N ALA A 92 27.07 -3.43 -10.97
CA ALA A 92 28.26 -4.05 -11.55
C ALA A 92 28.76 -3.32 -12.81
N ASN A 93 28.17 -2.19 -13.18
CA ASN A 93 28.43 -1.47 -14.44
C ASN A 93 28.30 -2.36 -15.69
N GLN A 94 27.39 -3.33 -15.62
CA GLN A 94 27.09 -4.23 -16.73
C GLN A 94 25.87 -3.74 -17.50
N THR A 95 25.82 -4.07 -18.78
CA THR A 95 24.59 -3.90 -19.55
C THR A 95 23.53 -4.84 -18.99
N VAL A 96 22.35 -4.28 -18.64
CA VAL A 96 21.22 -5.09 -18.17
C VAL A 96 20.79 -6.06 -19.28
N PRO A 97 20.81 -7.38 -19.04
CA PRO A 97 20.37 -8.35 -20.03
C PRO A 97 18.91 -8.12 -20.41
N SER A 98 18.57 -8.26 -21.68
CA SER A 98 17.20 -8.02 -22.17
C SER A 98 16.16 -8.93 -21.53
N ASN A 99 16.53 -10.16 -21.19
CA ASN A 99 15.66 -11.10 -20.45
C ASN A 99 15.34 -10.61 -19.03
N ASP A 100 16.29 -9.97 -18.34
CA ASP A 100 16.08 -9.44 -16.99
C ASP A 100 15.18 -8.18 -17.01
N ALA A 101 15.40 -7.32 -17.98
CA ALA A 101 14.51 -6.17 -18.23
C ALA A 101 13.09 -6.64 -18.60
N SER A 102 12.98 -7.65 -19.46
CA SER A 102 11.68 -8.23 -19.86
C SER A 102 10.97 -8.92 -18.70
N ALA A 103 11.70 -9.65 -17.85
CA ALA A 103 11.16 -10.29 -16.65
C ALA A 103 10.59 -9.24 -15.66
N LEU A 104 11.30 -8.13 -15.47
CA LEU A 104 10.81 -7.02 -14.65
C LEU A 104 9.54 -6.42 -15.24
N GLY A 105 9.50 -6.14 -16.54
CA GLY A 105 8.32 -5.61 -17.23
C GLY A 105 7.11 -6.53 -17.12
N ALA A 106 7.29 -7.83 -17.32
CA ALA A 106 6.22 -8.83 -17.18
C ALA A 106 5.67 -8.89 -15.75
N ALA A 107 6.53 -8.88 -14.74
CA ALA A 107 6.13 -8.89 -13.33
C ALA A 107 5.40 -7.61 -12.92
N GLU A 108 5.83 -6.45 -13.41
CA GLU A 108 5.14 -5.17 -13.18
C GLU A 108 3.76 -5.14 -13.86
N ALA A 109 3.63 -5.69 -15.08
CA ALA A 109 2.36 -5.81 -15.78
C ALA A 109 1.38 -6.70 -15.01
N GLN A 110 1.83 -7.85 -14.49
CA GLN A 110 0.99 -8.73 -13.67
C GLN A 110 0.48 -8.03 -12.40
N LEU A 111 1.35 -7.30 -11.70
CA LEU A 111 0.93 -6.50 -10.54
C LEU A 111 -0.05 -5.39 -10.91
N ALA A 112 0.11 -4.77 -12.08
CA ALA A 112 -0.82 -3.74 -12.56
C ALA A 112 -2.22 -4.31 -12.76
N VAL A 113 -2.34 -5.52 -13.35
CA VAL A 113 -3.63 -6.23 -13.50
C VAL A 113 -4.27 -6.50 -12.14
N LEU A 114 -3.54 -7.04 -11.17
CA LEU A 114 -4.05 -7.32 -9.82
C LEU A 114 -4.50 -6.04 -9.09
N ARG A 115 -3.78 -4.96 -9.27
CA ARG A 115 -4.17 -3.64 -8.72
C ARG A 115 -5.42 -3.08 -9.40
N ALA A 116 -5.59 -3.29 -10.71
CA ALA A 116 -6.80 -2.90 -11.41
C ALA A 116 -8.03 -3.68 -10.92
N GLN A 117 -7.90 -4.98 -10.68
CA GLN A 117 -8.95 -5.80 -10.06
C GLN A 117 -9.31 -5.27 -8.66
N GLN A 118 -8.33 -4.98 -7.82
CA GLN A 118 -8.55 -4.38 -6.51
C GLN A 118 -9.28 -3.02 -6.60
N GLN A 119 -8.92 -2.19 -7.57
CA GLN A 119 -9.61 -0.92 -7.79
C GLN A 119 -11.07 -1.11 -8.18
N ASN A 120 -11.40 -2.16 -8.95
CA ASN A 120 -12.79 -2.47 -9.30
C ASN A 120 -13.59 -2.92 -8.07
N GLU A 121 -12.99 -3.71 -7.17
CA GLU A 121 -13.60 -4.07 -5.89
C GLU A 121 -13.89 -2.82 -5.04
N ILE A 122 -12.98 -1.85 -5.03
CA ILE A 122 -13.16 -0.58 -4.31
C ILE A 122 -14.26 0.29 -4.95
N LYS A 123 -14.32 0.36 -6.27
CA LYS A 123 -15.36 1.11 -6.99
C LYS A 123 -16.77 0.59 -6.65
N ALA A 124 -16.93 -0.71 -6.41
CA ALA A 124 -18.19 -1.31 -6.03
C ALA A 124 -18.72 -0.87 -4.64
N VAL A 125 -17.85 -0.28 -3.81
CA VAL A 125 -18.21 0.27 -2.48
C VAL A 125 -18.67 1.73 -2.57
N LEU A 126 -18.39 2.42 -3.67
CA LEU A 126 -18.67 3.84 -3.86
C LEU A 126 -20.13 4.08 -4.28
N THR A 127 -20.70 5.20 -3.84
CA THR A 127 -21.99 5.68 -4.39
C THR A 127 -21.82 6.15 -5.84
N PRO A 128 -22.91 6.31 -6.61
CA PRO A 128 -22.83 6.84 -7.98
C PRO A 128 -22.12 8.20 -8.05
N GLU A 129 -22.38 9.11 -7.10
CA GLU A 129 -21.76 10.44 -7.06
C GLU A 129 -20.26 10.36 -6.74
N GLN A 130 -19.88 9.46 -5.82
CA GLN A 130 -18.48 9.19 -5.49
C GLN A 130 -17.76 8.55 -6.67
N LEU A 131 -18.41 7.64 -7.39
CA LEU A 131 -17.88 7.02 -8.59
C LEU A 131 -17.67 8.03 -9.71
N GLN A 132 -18.60 8.98 -9.90
CA GLN A 132 -18.43 10.09 -10.84
C GLN A 132 -17.19 10.92 -10.47
N SER A 133 -17.06 11.32 -9.21
CA SER A 133 -15.90 12.08 -8.71
C SER A 133 -14.58 11.31 -8.90
N TRP A 134 -14.61 9.99 -8.73
CA TRP A 134 -13.47 9.11 -9.00
C TRP A 134 -13.10 9.13 -10.48
N ASN A 135 -14.09 8.98 -11.39
CA ASN A 135 -13.87 8.98 -12.82
C ASN A 135 -13.34 10.33 -13.31
N ASP A 136 -13.85 11.45 -12.82
CA ASP A 136 -13.36 12.79 -13.12
C ASP A 136 -11.89 12.96 -12.72
N PHE A 137 -11.50 12.40 -11.57
CA PHE A 137 -10.11 12.40 -11.15
C PHE A 137 -9.24 11.57 -12.08
N GLN A 138 -9.68 10.38 -12.48
CA GLN A 138 -8.94 9.53 -13.43
C GLN A 138 -8.77 10.22 -14.78
N ALA A 139 -9.82 10.82 -15.32
CA ALA A 139 -9.76 11.56 -16.56
C ALA A 139 -8.76 12.74 -16.53
N LYS A 140 -8.71 13.48 -15.41
CA LYS A 140 -7.71 14.54 -15.20
C LYS A 140 -6.29 14.00 -15.18
N ARG A 141 -6.07 12.85 -14.53
CA ARG A 141 -4.77 12.20 -14.47
C ARG A 141 -4.32 11.72 -15.87
N GLU A 142 -5.22 11.11 -16.62
CA GLU A 142 -4.96 10.65 -17.98
C GLU A 142 -4.62 11.83 -18.90
N SER A 143 -5.39 12.91 -18.84
CA SER A 143 -5.10 14.14 -19.59
C SER A 143 -3.73 14.72 -19.24
N PHE A 144 -3.34 14.72 -17.97
CA PHE A 144 -2.02 15.17 -17.55
C PHE A 144 -0.90 14.27 -18.12
N LEU A 145 -1.07 12.95 -18.06
CA LEU A 145 -0.11 12.01 -18.62
C LEU A 145 0.00 12.16 -20.14
N GLN A 146 -1.13 12.33 -20.83
CA GLN A 146 -1.16 12.54 -22.28
C GLN A 146 -0.39 13.80 -22.68
N LYS A 147 -0.62 14.93 -22.01
CA LYS A 147 0.13 16.17 -22.24
C LYS A 147 1.63 16.01 -22.00
N ARG A 148 2.00 15.21 -20.99
CA ARG A 148 3.41 14.94 -20.69
C ARG A 148 4.06 14.07 -21.78
N ILE A 149 3.36 13.05 -22.26
CA ILE A 149 3.82 12.20 -23.37
C ILE A 149 4.01 13.06 -24.62
N GLU A 150 3.00 13.87 -25.00
CA GLU A 150 3.06 14.76 -26.14
C GLU A 150 4.26 15.72 -26.07
N LYS A 151 4.49 16.33 -24.90
CA LYS A 151 5.65 17.19 -24.69
C LYS A 151 6.99 16.45 -24.87
N LEU A 152 7.10 15.20 -24.43
CA LEU A 152 8.32 14.41 -24.55
C LEU A 152 8.57 13.93 -25.97
N THR A 153 7.50 13.63 -26.71
CA THR A 153 7.58 13.15 -28.10
C THR A 153 7.72 14.29 -29.11
N SER A 154 7.28 15.50 -28.77
CA SER A 154 7.39 16.69 -29.63
C SER A 154 8.71 17.43 -29.54
N GLN A 155 9.57 17.11 -28.57
CA GLN A 155 10.91 17.71 -28.50
C GLN A 155 11.82 17.02 -29.54
N PRO A 156 12.35 17.74 -30.55
CA PRO A 156 13.34 17.17 -31.44
C PRO A 156 14.57 16.78 -30.64
N ASN A 157 15.13 15.61 -30.95
CA ASN A 157 16.42 15.19 -30.42
C ASN A 157 17.48 16.21 -30.88
N SER A 158 17.84 17.10 -30.02
CA SER A 158 18.94 18.06 -30.19
C SER A 158 20.27 17.45 -29.75
#